data_e7fdfc545e97a2f9a2c26990f14bc54b
#
_entry.id   e7fdfc545e97a2f9a2c26990f14bc54b
#
_cell.length_a   1.000
_cell.length_b   1.000
_cell.length_c   1.000
_cell.angle_alpha   90.00
_cell.angle_beta   90.00
_cell.angle_gamma   90.00
#
_symmetry.space_group_name_H-M   'P 1'
#
loop_
_entity.id
_entity.type
_entity.pdbx_description
1 polymer ?
#
loop_
_entity_poly.entity_id
_entity_poly.type
_entity_poly.pdbx_seq_one_letter_code
_entity_poly.pdbx_strand_id
1 'polypeptide(L)'
;NALRVLGRWMRMVVIPNQSSVAKAWQEFDDAGRMKPSPFYDRVVDVMEELFKFTLMVRDRSDYLVDRYSERKGAAEAHALLVAAGVTEEAAPAPVVVEPAKTSCCFSGAC
;
A
#
# COMPACT_ATOMS: atom_id res chain seq x y z
N ASN A 1 15.77 -9.67 -8.03
CA ASN A 1 15.21 -9.94 -6.68
C ASN A 1 15.70 -8.98 -5.59
N ALA A 2 16.89 -8.33 -5.72
CA ALA A 2 17.42 -7.43 -4.70
C ALA A 2 16.49 -6.27 -4.33
N LEU A 3 15.85 -5.63 -5.31
CA LEU A 3 14.89 -4.54 -5.06
C LEU A 3 13.64 -5.00 -4.28
N ARG A 4 13.19 -6.25 -4.50
CA ARG A 4 12.07 -6.80 -3.73
C ARG A 4 12.45 -7.03 -2.26
N VAL A 5 13.66 -7.53 -2.03
CA VAL A 5 14.18 -7.71 -0.67
C VAL A 5 14.32 -6.36 0.02
N LEU A 6 14.88 -5.37 -0.68
CA LEU A 6 15.00 -4.00 -0.17
C LEU A 6 13.63 -3.40 0.14
N GLY A 7 12.66 -3.50 -0.76
CA GLY A 7 11.30 -3.00 -0.54
C GLY A 7 10.65 -3.62 0.70
N ARG A 8 10.77 -4.93 0.87
CA ARG A 8 10.28 -5.62 2.09
C ARG A 8 11.00 -5.17 3.35
N TRP A 9 12.31 -4.94 3.26
CA TRP A 9 13.10 -4.45 4.40
C TRP A 9 12.68 -3.03 4.81
N MET A 10 12.35 -2.18 3.82
CA MET A 10 11.77 -0.86 4.04
C MET A 10 10.26 -0.89 4.39
N ARG A 11 9.71 -2.07 4.64
CA ARG A 11 8.29 -2.28 5.00
C ARG A 11 7.30 -1.83 3.91
N MET A 12 7.72 -1.85 2.67
CA MET A 12 6.85 -1.65 1.52
C MET A 12 6.07 -2.93 1.21
N VAL A 13 4.84 -2.80 0.76
CA VAL A 13 4.11 -3.92 0.16
C VAL A 13 4.61 -4.11 -1.26
N VAL A 14 5.15 -5.29 -1.52
CA VAL A 14 5.72 -5.64 -2.83
C VAL A 14 4.75 -6.56 -3.55
N ILE A 15 4.24 -6.11 -4.70
CA ILE A 15 3.35 -6.92 -5.54
C ILE A 15 4.09 -8.16 -6.07
N PRO A 16 3.38 -9.28 -6.30
CA PRO A 16 4.01 -10.54 -6.72
C PRO A 16 4.59 -10.47 -8.14
N ASN A 17 3.96 -9.72 -9.05
CA ASN A 17 4.41 -9.63 -10.43
C ASN A 17 5.70 -8.80 -10.56
N GLN A 18 6.54 -9.21 -11.47
CA GLN A 18 7.78 -8.49 -11.80
C GLN A 18 8.11 -8.69 -13.26
N SER A 19 8.74 -7.69 -13.87
CA SER A 19 9.26 -7.79 -15.22
C SER A 19 10.76 -7.49 -15.24
N SER A 20 11.47 -8.13 -16.15
CA SER A 20 12.84 -7.80 -16.50
C SER A 20 12.94 -7.61 -18.01
N VAL A 21 13.59 -6.56 -18.43
CA VAL A 21 13.79 -6.22 -19.84
C VAL A 21 15.26 -6.48 -20.18
N ALA A 22 15.50 -7.57 -20.89
CA ALA A 22 16.84 -7.87 -21.37
C ALA A 22 17.24 -6.87 -22.47
N LYS A 23 18.48 -6.39 -22.44
CA LYS A 23 19.01 -5.43 -23.40
C LYS A 23 18.10 -4.19 -23.56
N ALA A 24 17.71 -3.60 -22.46
CA ALA A 24 16.73 -2.50 -22.41
C ALA A 24 17.04 -1.36 -23.41
N TRP A 25 18.30 -1.08 -23.68
CA TRP A 25 18.71 -0.04 -24.66
C TRP A 25 18.21 -0.27 -26.09
N GLN A 26 17.87 -1.53 -26.46
CA GLN A 26 17.33 -1.86 -27.77
C GLN A 26 15.81 -1.69 -27.86
N GLU A 27 15.16 -1.63 -26.68
CA GLU A 27 13.71 -1.56 -26.56
C GLU A 27 13.18 -0.11 -26.59
N PHE A 28 14.06 0.89 -26.68
CA PHE A 28 13.67 2.28 -26.76
C PHE A 28 13.93 2.86 -28.16
N ASP A 29 13.09 3.80 -28.59
CA ASP A 29 13.30 4.60 -29.80
C ASP A 29 14.18 5.82 -29.50
N ASP A 30 14.55 6.56 -30.55
CA ASP A 30 15.39 7.78 -30.44
C ASP A 30 14.70 8.90 -29.64
N ALA A 31 13.38 8.84 -29.49
CA ALA A 31 12.59 9.75 -28.66
C ALA A 31 12.48 9.28 -27.20
N GLY A 32 13.15 8.19 -26.82
CA GLY A 32 13.14 7.63 -25.48
C GLY A 32 11.85 6.89 -25.09
N ARG A 33 11.01 6.53 -26.06
CA ARG A 33 9.78 5.75 -25.84
C ARG A 33 10.04 4.27 -26.05
N MET A 34 9.44 3.43 -25.22
CA MET A 34 9.54 1.99 -25.36
C MET A 34 8.78 1.51 -26.61
N LYS A 35 9.44 0.70 -27.41
CA LYS A 35 8.86 0.12 -28.64
C LYS A 35 7.80 -0.93 -28.27
N PRO A 36 6.77 -1.13 -29.10
CA PRO A 36 5.85 -2.26 -28.94
C PRO A 36 6.62 -3.58 -29.02
N SER A 37 6.63 -4.33 -27.94
CA SER A 37 7.34 -5.60 -27.83
C SER A 37 6.74 -6.45 -26.71
N PRO A 38 7.03 -7.76 -26.64
CA PRO A 38 6.61 -8.59 -25.50
C PRO A 38 7.16 -8.10 -24.15
N PHE A 39 8.24 -7.32 -24.15
CA PHE A 39 8.75 -6.69 -22.92
C PHE A 39 7.90 -5.48 -22.52
N TYR A 40 7.43 -4.70 -23.48
CA TYR A 40 6.48 -3.62 -23.25
C TYR A 40 5.20 -4.14 -22.58
N ASP A 41 4.60 -5.19 -23.15
CA ASP A 41 3.38 -5.80 -22.62
C ASP A 41 3.57 -6.27 -21.16
N ARG A 42 4.70 -6.91 -20.86
CA ARG A 42 5.02 -7.33 -19.49
C ARG A 42 5.18 -6.16 -18.52
N VAL A 43 5.73 -5.05 -18.96
CA VAL A 43 5.84 -3.84 -18.13
C VAL A 43 4.46 -3.27 -17.87
N VAL A 44 3.59 -3.24 -18.87
CA VAL A 44 2.19 -2.80 -18.72
C VAL A 44 1.45 -3.70 -17.73
N ASP A 45 1.58 -5.02 -17.84
CA ASP A 45 0.95 -5.98 -16.90
C ASP A 45 1.35 -5.71 -15.44
N VAL A 46 2.64 -5.44 -15.19
CA VAL A 46 3.13 -5.11 -13.83
C VAL A 46 2.54 -3.79 -13.34
N MET A 47 2.46 -2.79 -14.21
CA MET A 47 1.89 -1.48 -13.86
C MET A 47 0.39 -1.55 -13.60
N GLU A 48 -0.34 -2.34 -14.39
CA GLU A 48 -1.76 -2.59 -14.14
C GLU A 48 -1.99 -3.30 -12.81
N GLU A 49 -1.22 -4.33 -12.49
CA GLU A 49 -1.34 -5.03 -11.23
C GLU A 49 -1.06 -4.08 -10.04
N LEU A 50 -0.01 -3.26 -10.15
CA LEU A 50 0.30 -2.25 -9.14
C LEU A 50 -0.86 -1.26 -8.95
N PHE A 51 -1.44 -0.78 -10.04
CA PHE A 51 -2.57 0.14 -10.00
C PHE A 51 -3.80 -0.49 -9.35
N LYS A 52 -4.17 -1.71 -9.78
CA LYS A 52 -5.30 -2.47 -9.21
C LYS A 52 -5.09 -2.72 -7.72
N PHE A 53 -3.88 -3.13 -7.33
CA PHE A 53 -3.53 -3.33 -5.93
C PHE A 53 -3.62 -2.04 -5.10
N THR A 54 -3.12 -0.93 -5.65
CA THR A 54 -3.20 0.39 -5.00
C THR A 54 -4.65 0.80 -4.76
N LEU A 55 -5.54 0.59 -5.73
CA LEU A 55 -6.97 0.87 -5.57
C LEU A 55 -7.62 0.02 -4.46
N MET A 56 -7.17 -1.21 -4.29
CA MET A 56 -7.71 -2.09 -3.23
C MET A 56 -7.26 -1.69 -1.82
N VAL A 57 -6.07 -1.13 -1.67
CA VAL A 57 -5.48 -0.88 -0.34
C VAL A 57 -5.50 0.59 0.08
N ARG A 58 -5.65 1.54 -0.85
CA ARG A 58 -5.53 2.99 -0.57
C ARG A 58 -6.47 3.47 0.53
N ASP A 59 -7.68 2.96 0.55
CA ASP A 59 -8.71 3.40 1.51
C ASP A 59 -8.52 2.75 2.90
N ARG A 60 -7.53 1.85 3.03
CA ARG A 60 -7.18 1.15 4.27
C ARG A 60 -5.68 1.25 4.60
N SER A 61 -5.01 2.21 4.01
CA SER A 61 -3.57 2.42 4.22
C SER A 61 -3.24 2.65 5.69
N ASP A 62 -4.04 3.44 6.38
CA ASP A 62 -3.85 3.76 7.80
C ASP A 62 -3.96 2.51 8.68
N TYR A 63 -4.91 1.63 8.35
CA TYR A 63 -5.05 0.34 9.04
C TYR A 63 -3.85 -0.59 8.81
N LEU A 64 -3.22 -0.56 7.61
CA LEU A 64 -2.06 -1.37 7.29
C LEU A 64 -0.78 -0.91 8.00
N VAL A 65 -0.66 0.38 8.29
CA VAL A 65 0.51 0.95 8.99
C VAL A 65 0.33 0.98 10.50
N ASP A 66 -0.88 0.80 11.01
CA ASP A 66 -1.17 0.73 12.44
C ASP A 66 -0.48 -0.48 13.08
N ARG A 67 0.34 -0.26 14.10
CA ARG A 67 1.14 -1.29 14.74
C ARG A 67 0.83 -1.41 16.22
N TYR A 68 0.75 -2.65 16.65
CA TYR A 68 0.58 -2.98 18.06
C TYR A 68 1.65 -2.34 18.96
N SER A 69 2.92 -2.37 18.54
CA SER A 69 4.02 -1.81 19.33
C SER A 69 3.93 -0.29 19.50
N GLU A 70 3.48 0.42 18.46
CA GLU A 70 3.29 1.86 18.52
C GLU A 70 2.10 2.23 19.38
N ARG A 71 0.98 1.52 19.27
CA ARG A 71 -0.18 1.69 20.14
C ARG A 71 0.14 1.38 21.60
N LYS A 72 0.92 0.33 21.85
CA LYS A 72 1.35 -0.02 23.20
C LYS A 72 2.23 1.07 23.79
N GLY A 73 3.23 1.56 23.05
CA GLY A 73 4.10 2.64 23.49
C GLY A 73 3.34 3.95 23.76
N ALA A 74 2.37 4.28 22.89
CA ALA A 74 1.50 5.44 23.11
C ALA A 74 0.63 5.29 24.36
N ALA A 75 0.09 4.11 24.62
CA ALA A 75 -0.71 3.84 25.81
C ALA A 75 0.13 3.92 27.09
N GLU A 76 1.35 3.40 27.09
CA GLU A 76 2.28 3.50 28.21
C GLU A 76 2.69 4.95 28.48
N ALA A 77 3.01 5.72 27.43
CA ALA A 77 3.33 7.13 27.55
C ALA A 77 2.13 7.94 28.10
N HIS A 78 0.92 7.68 27.61
CA HIS A 78 -0.29 8.31 28.11
C HIS A 78 -0.53 7.98 29.60
N ALA A 79 -0.35 6.72 30.00
CA ALA A 79 -0.50 6.31 31.41
C ALA A 79 0.49 7.04 32.32
N LEU A 80 1.72 7.26 31.87
CA LEU A 80 2.72 8.03 32.62
C LEU A 80 2.34 9.51 32.73
N LEU A 81 1.80 10.12 31.69
CA LEU A 81 1.33 11.52 31.74
C LEU A 81 0.16 11.68 32.70
N VAL A 82 -0.78 10.77 32.66
CA VAL A 82 -1.92 10.75 33.62
C VAL A 82 -1.43 10.58 35.06
N ALA A 83 -0.46 9.70 35.31
CA ALA A 83 0.12 9.50 36.62
C ALA A 83 0.91 10.73 37.09
N ALA A 84 1.51 11.50 36.21
CA ALA A 84 2.19 12.76 36.51
C ALA A 84 1.24 13.96 36.68
N GLY A 85 -0.08 13.76 36.56
CA GLY A 85 -1.08 14.81 36.73
C GLY A 85 -1.20 15.79 35.55
N VAL A 86 -0.61 15.46 34.40
CA VAL A 86 -0.76 16.22 33.17
C VAL A 86 -1.97 15.68 32.44
N THR A 87 -3.14 16.31 32.66
CA THR A 87 -4.33 16.00 31.84
C THR A 87 -4.24 16.76 30.54
N GLU A 88 -3.76 16.13 29.51
CA GLU A 88 -3.86 16.63 28.15
C GLU A 88 -5.25 16.29 27.59
N GLU A 89 -6.09 17.31 27.53
CA GLU A 89 -7.37 17.27 26.83
C GLU A 89 -7.09 17.13 25.34
N ALA A 90 -7.61 16.06 24.74
CA ALA A 90 -7.57 15.69 23.32
C ALA A 90 -6.49 14.70 22.86
N ALA A 91 -6.60 13.46 23.33
CA ALA A 91 -6.13 12.37 22.46
C ALA A 91 -7.13 12.19 21.30
N PRO A 92 -6.69 12.13 20.03
CA PRO A 92 -7.60 11.83 18.94
C PRO A 92 -8.22 10.44 19.17
N ALA A 93 -9.55 10.38 19.11
CA ALA A 93 -10.29 9.14 19.27
C ALA A 93 -9.76 8.08 18.27
N PRO A 94 -9.65 6.80 18.68
CA PRO A 94 -9.27 5.73 17.77
C PRO A 94 -10.27 5.75 16.61
N VAL A 95 -9.74 5.82 15.39
CA VAL A 95 -10.55 5.73 14.17
C VAL A 95 -11.19 4.35 14.15
N VAL A 96 -12.41 4.23 14.61
CA VAL A 96 -13.23 3.05 14.44
C VAL A 96 -13.62 3.02 12.96
N VAL A 97 -12.89 2.25 12.18
CA VAL A 97 -13.26 2.00 10.79
C VAL A 97 -14.50 1.11 10.81
N GLU A 98 -15.68 1.73 10.71
CA GLU A 98 -16.88 0.95 10.44
C GLU A 98 -16.69 0.14 9.16
N PRO A 99 -17.00 -1.17 9.17
CA PRO A 99 -16.94 -1.96 7.96
C PRO A 99 -17.89 -1.34 6.94
N ALA A 100 -17.37 -0.95 5.78
CA ALA A 100 -18.18 -0.46 4.67
C ALA A 100 -19.32 -1.44 4.43
N LYS A 101 -20.56 -0.99 4.62
CA LYS A 101 -21.75 -1.75 4.25
C LYS A 101 -21.68 -1.99 2.76
N THR A 102 -21.25 -3.19 2.40
CA THR A 102 -21.29 -3.69 1.03
C THR A 102 -22.75 -3.84 0.67
N SER A 103 -23.33 -2.79 0.11
CA SER A 103 -24.62 -2.89 -0.56
C SER A 103 -24.40 -3.73 -1.81
N CYS A 104 -24.57 -5.03 -1.66
CA CYS A 104 -24.64 -5.98 -2.76
C CYS A 104 -26.01 -5.82 -3.42
N CYS A 105 -26.15 -4.81 -4.28
CA CYS A 105 -27.25 -4.81 -5.24
C CYS A 105 -26.88 -5.75 -6.39
N PHE A 106 -26.98 -7.04 -6.13
CA PHE A 106 -27.12 -8.04 -7.17
C PHE A 106 -28.63 -8.21 -7.41
N SER A 107 -29.22 -7.27 -8.16
CA SER A 107 -30.56 -7.45 -8.70
C SER A 107 -30.40 -8.01 -10.10
N GLY A 108 -30.62 -9.32 -10.21
CA GLY A 108 -30.78 -9.97 -11.48
C GLY A 108 -32.15 -9.65 -12.08
N ALA A 109 -32.15 -9.40 -13.37
CA ALA A 109 -33.30 -9.68 -14.24
C ALA A 109 -32.85 -9.81 -15.69
N CYS A 110 -33.19 -10.97 -16.26
CA CYS A 110 -33.26 -11.39 -17.69
C CYS A 110 -31.98 -11.37 -18.50
#